data_ab9d8119aa1446e7d8a53c0892eb47e1
#
_entry.id   ab9d8119aa1446e7d8a53c0892eb47e1
#
_cell.length_a   1.000
_cell.length_b   1.000
_cell.length_c   1.000
_cell.angle_alpha   90.00
_cell.angle_beta   90.00
_cell.angle_gamma   90.00
#
_symmetry.space_group_name_H-M   'P 1'
#
loop_
_entity.id
_entity.type
_entity.pdbx_description
1 polymer ?
#
loop_
_entity_poly.entity_id
_entity_poly.type
_entity_poly.pdbx_seq_one_letter_code
_entity_poly.pdbx_strand_id
1 'polypeptide(L)'
;MDDQYFYGHGKLLLTGEYFVLDGAMALALPTTVGQSMKVRYRHSYQPTLNWKSVDHTGKVWFESDYEFWHFKPIKNQENEKQDFVHQVLSAVRMQNPHFLRDDMDVFVETKIEFPLEWGLGSSSTFLYNIAQWAYVSPFELMKKTIGGSGYDIACAQAMRPIRFQRVENKPQWETVDFDPSFKENIYLSIENGSEINYSKLI
;
A
#
# COMPACT_ATOMS: atom_id res chain seq x y z
N MET A 1 -8.32 -18.03 15.54
CA MET A 1 -7.16 -17.23 15.09
C MET A 1 -7.37 -15.80 15.57
N ASP A 2 -6.32 -15.16 16.05
CA ASP A 2 -6.39 -13.75 16.45
C ASP A 2 -6.47 -12.85 15.23
N ASP A 3 -7.06 -11.66 15.39
CA ASP A 3 -7.09 -10.62 14.38
C ASP A 3 -5.65 -10.21 14.02
N GLN A 4 -5.36 -10.06 12.74
CA GLN A 4 -4.07 -9.58 12.25
C GLN A 4 -4.19 -8.11 11.83
N TYR A 5 -3.14 -7.32 12.09
CA TYR A 5 -3.09 -5.90 11.77
C TYR A 5 -1.80 -5.57 11.02
N PHE A 6 -1.95 -4.80 9.97
CA PHE A 6 -0.85 -4.35 9.12
C PHE A 6 -0.98 -2.85 8.90
N TYR A 7 0.14 -2.18 8.71
CA TYR A 7 0.17 -0.75 8.46
C TYR A 7 1.29 -0.38 7.49
N GLY A 8 0.98 0.44 6.51
CA GLY A 8 1.94 1.02 5.57
C GLY A 8 1.88 2.54 5.63
N HIS A 9 3.04 3.19 5.79
CA HIS A 9 3.14 4.65 5.77
C HIS A 9 2.91 5.21 4.36
N GLY A 10 2.27 6.36 4.27
CA GLY A 10 2.25 7.13 3.03
C GLY A 10 3.64 7.65 2.68
N LYS A 11 3.76 8.36 1.56
CA LYS A 11 5.05 8.82 1.02
C LYS A 11 5.00 10.24 0.50
N LEU A 12 6.11 10.94 0.63
CA LEU A 12 6.44 12.15 -0.11
C LEU A 12 7.79 11.98 -0.79
N LEU A 13 7.88 12.30 -2.07
CA LEU A 13 9.14 12.34 -2.80
C LEU A 13 9.64 13.78 -2.83
N LEU A 14 10.81 14.05 -2.22
CA LEU A 14 11.37 15.39 -2.18
C LEU A 14 12.27 15.67 -3.37
N THR A 15 13.05 14.67 -3.82
CA THR A 15 13.97 14.81 -4.95
C THR A 15 13.94 13.56 -5.81
N GLY A 16 14.31 13.67 -7.08
CA GLY A 16 14.46 12.53 -7.97
C GLY A 16 13.18 12.15 -8.72
N GLU A 17 12.15 13.01 -8.72
CA GLU A 17 10.91 12.79 -9.49
C GLU A 17 11.23 12.43 -10.94
N TYR A 18 10.56 11.39 -11.48
CA TYR A 18 10.79 10.75 -12.77
C TYR A 18 12.18 10.08 -12.93
N PHE A 19 13.27 10.76 -12.59
CA PHE A 19 14.64 10.25 -12.76
C PHE A 19 14.97 9.06 -11.85
N VAL A 20 14.24 8.87 -10.76
CA VAL A 20 14.35 7.69 -9.89
C VAL A 20 14.06 6.39 -10.65
N LEU A 21 13.26 6.44 -11.71
CA LEU A 21 13.01 5.30 -12.61
C LEU A 21 14.27 4.90 -13.38
N ASP A 22 15.11 5.87 -13.73
CA ASP A 22 16.37 5.70 -14.46
C ASP A 22 17.57 5.50 -13.53
N GLY A 23 17.33 5.32 -12.24
CA GLY A 23 18.38 5.03 -11.26
C GLY A 23 18.99 6.26 -10.61
N ALA A 24 18.42 7.46 -10.78
CA ALA A 24 18.84 8.61 -9.99
C ALA A 24 18.54 8.39 -8.51
N MET A 25 19.39 8.97 -7.66
CA MET A 25 19.19 8.96 -6.21
C MET A 25 18.01 9.87 -5.85
N ALA A 26 17.12 9.38 -5.00
CA ALA A 26 15.95 10.09 -4.52
C ALA A 26 15.96 10.20 -2.99
N LEU A 27 15.44 11.31 -2.48
CA LEU A 27 15.11 11.49 -1.08
C LEU A 27 13.58 11.41 -0.94
N ALA A 28 13.12 10.44 -0.17
CA ALA A 28 11.72 10.22 0.07
C ALA A 28 11.41 10.12 1.56
N LEU A 29 10.21 10.51 1.93
CA LEU A 29 9.78 10.65 3.32
C LEU A 29 8.54 9.79 3.55
N PRO A 30 8.57 8.84 4.49
CA PRO A 30 7.36 8.23 4.99
C PRO A 30 6.53 9.27 5.73
N THR A 31 5.21 9.25 5.52
CA THR A 31 4.31 10.15 6.25
C THR A 31 3.79 9.52 7.54
N THR A 32 3.41 10.36 8.51
CA THR A 32 2.78 9.92 9.76
C THR A 32 1.42 9.28 9.52
N VAL A 33 0.72 9.66 8.45
CA VAL A 33 -0.53 9.06 8.00
C VAL A 33 -0.25 7.97 6.96
N GLY A 34 -1.10 6.95 6.92
CA GLY A 34 -0.90 5.82 6.03
C GLY A 34 -2.19 5.05 5.75
N GLN A 35 -2.04 3.76 5.64
CA GLN A 35 -3.15 2.84 5.44
C GLN A 35 -3.00 1.65 6.37
N SER A 36 -4.01 1.38 7.17
CA SER A 36 -4.13 0.16 7.96
C SER A 36 -4.87 -0.93 7.19
N MET A 37 -4.58 -2.17 7.54
CA MET A 37 -5.32 -3.34 7.09
C MET A 37 -5.55 -4.28 8.28
N LYS A 38 -6.79 -4.67 8.50
CA LYS A 38 -7.22 -5.64 9.50
C LYS A 38 -7.73 -6.89 8.79
N VAL A 39 -7.28 -8.05 9.24
CA VAL A 39 -7.74 -9.35 8.72
C VAL A 39 -8.29 -10.18 9.86
N ARG A 40 -9.49 -10.73 9.66
CA ARG A 40 -10.17 -11.62 10.59
C ARG A 40 -10.52 -12.92 9.90
N TYR A 41 -10.49 -14.00 10.64
CA TYR A 41 -10.77 -15.34 10.16
C TYR A 41 -11.93 -15.96 10.93
N ARG A 42 -12.78 -16.70 10.22
CA ARG A 42 -13.87 -17.47 10.81
C ARG A 42 -13.95 -18.83 10.11
N HIS A 43 -14.01 -19.90 10.87
CA HIS A 43 -14.18 -21.23 10.29
C HIS A 43 -15.44 -21.29 9.41
N SER A 44 -15.33 -21.87 8.23
CA SER A 44 -16.40 -21.96 7.23
C SER A 44 -16.27 -23.22 6.39
N TYR A 45 -17.39 -23.83 6.05
CA TYR A 45 -17.44 -24.96 5.09
C TYR A 45 -17.52 -24.49 3.63
N GLN A 46 -17.81 -23.21 3.41
CA GLN A 46 -17.84 -22.58 2.10
C GLN A 46 -17.07 -21.27 2.18
N PRO A 47 -15.72 -21.36 2.18
CA PRO A 47 -14.88 -20.20 2.44
C PRO A 47 -15.07 -19.10 1.39
N THR A 48 -15.16 -17.87 1.89
CA THR A 48 -15.24 -16.65 1.08
C THR A 48 -14.23 -15.61 1.59
N LEU A 49 -13.79 -14.74 0.70
CA LEU A 49 -12.99 -13.58 1.03
C LEU A 49 -13.84 -12.31 0.89
N ASN A 50 -14.15 -11.67 2.02
CA ASN A 50 -14.92 -10.44 2.08
C ASN A 50 -13.97 -9.26 2.22
N TRP A 51 -14.02 -8.34 1.28
CA TRP A 51 -13.17 -7.16 1.24
C TRP A 51 -13.94 -5.88 1.43
N LYS A 52 -13.46 -5.02 2.31
CA LYS A 52 -14.05 -3.71 2.60
C LYS A 52 -12.95 -2.65 2.69
N SER A 53 -13.11 -1.54 2.00
CA SER A 53 -12.20 -0.41 2.04
C SER A 53 -12.90 0.85 2.51
N VAL A 54 -12.29 1.51 3.50
CA VAL A 54 -12.84 2.68 4.19
C VAL A 54 -11.91 3.88 3.94
N ASP A 55 -12.48 5.04 3.70
CA ASP A 55 -11.73 6.29 3.54
C ASP A 55 -11.39 6.95 4.89
N HIS A 56 -10.67 8.07 4.84
CA HIS A 56 -10.28 8.85 6.01
C HIS A 56 -11.44 9.40 6.84
N THR A 57 -12.64 9.51 6.25
CA THR A 57 -13.86 9.97 6.93
C THR A 57 -14.62 8.82 7.61
N GLY A 58 -14.23 7.58 7.34
CA GLY A 58 -14.92 6.37 7.81
C GLY A 58 -15.99 5.86 6.84
N LYS A 59 -16.12 6.45 5.65
CA LYS A 59 -17.08 5.99 4.64
C LYS A 59 -16.52 4.82 3.86
N VAL A 60 -17.34 3.79 3.64
CA VAL A 60 -17.01 2.68 2.74
C VAL A 60 -17.03 3.19 1.30
N TRP A 61 -15.92 3.07 0.59
CA TRP A 61 -15.80 3.48 -0.80
C TRP A 61 -15.60 2.32 -1.77
N PHE A 62 -15.29 1.12 -1.23
CA PHE A 62 -15.20 -0.11 -2.00
C PHE A 62 -15.54 -1.30 -1.11
N GLU A 63 -16.35 -2.23 -1.63
CA GLU A 63 -16.68 -3.49 -0.98
C GLU A 63 -16.89 -4.55 -2.06
N SER A 64 -16.37 -5.76 -1.82
CA SER A 64 -16.52 -6.87 -2.75
C SER A 64 -16.29 -8.22 -2.05
N ASP A 65 -17.00 -9.25 -2.51
CA ASP A 65 -16.81 -10.63 -2.10
C ASP A 65 -16.14 -11.42 -3.21
N TYR A 66 -15.18 -12.26 -2.82
CA TYR A 66 -14.43 -13.11 -3.74
C TYR A 66 -14.58 -14.57 -3.36
N GLU A 67 -14.66 -15.43 -4.38
CA GLU A 67 -14.50 -16.84 -4.14
C GLU A 67 -13.06 -17.13 -3.68
N PHE A 68 -12.92 -18.08 -2.80
CA PHE A 68 -11.71 -18.24 -2.02
C PHE A 68 -10.53 -18.83 -2.81
N TRP A 69 -10.79 -19.69 -3.79
CA TRP A 69 -9.73 -20.48 -4.42
C TRP A 69 -8.98 -19.74 -5.54
N HIS A 70 -9.68 -18.94 -6.33
CA HIS A 70 -9.08 -18.18 -7.44
C HIS A 70 -9.24 -16.67 -7.27
N PHE A 71 -9.85 -16.21 -6.17
CA PHE A 71 -10.14 -14.80 -5.89
C PHE A 71 -11.01 -14.13 -6.96
N LYS A 72 -11.84 -14.89 -7.64
CA LYS A 72 -12.78 -14.31 -8.60
C LYS A 72 -13.91 -13.61 -7.86
N PRO A 73 -14.32 -12.41 -8.29
CA PRO A 73 -15.47 -11.74 -7.70
C PRO A 73 -16.73 -12.61 -7.78
N ILE A 74 -17.46 -12.72 -6.67
CA ILE A 74 -18.73 -13.48 -6.62
C ILE A 74 -19.81 -12.75 -7.40
N LYS A 75 -19.85 -11.41 -7.25
CA LYS A 75 -20.70 -10.53 -8.05
C LYS A 75 -19.83 -9.80 -9.06
N ASN A 76 -19.83 -10.26 -10.29
CA ASN A 76 -19.08 -9.62 -11.36
C ASN A 76 -19.79 -8.32 -11.76
N GLN A 77 -19.38 -7.21 -11.20
CA GLN A 77 -19.70 -5.87 -11.66
C GLN A 77 -18.42 -5.37 -12.34
N GLU A 78 -18.51 -4.85 -13.55
CA GLU A 78 -17.35 -4.19 -14.19
C GLU A 78 -16.83 -3.08 -13.29
N ASN A 79 -15.77 -3.36 -12.54
CA ASN A 79 -15.21 -2.46 -11.54
C ASN A 79 -13.69 -2.66 -11.47
N GLU A 80 -12.96 -1.68 -11.97
CA GLU A 80 -11.49 -1.67 -12.00
C GLU A 80 -10.84 -1.97 -10.63
N LYS A 81 -11.48 -1.55 -9.54
CA LYS A 81 -10.98 -1.80 -8.18
C LYS A 81 -11.12 -3.28 -7.81
N GLN A 82 -12.21 -3.91 -8.23
CA GLN A 82 -12.46 -5.32 -8.02
C GLN A 82 -11.44 -6.16 -8.77
N ASP A 83 -11.16 -5.79 -10.03
CA ASP A 83 -10.16 -6.45 -10.87
C ASP A 83 -8.75 -6.25 -10.32
N PHE A 84 -8.45 -5.06 -9.78
CA PHE A 84 -7.16 -4.79 -9.16
C PHE A 84 -6.92 -5.66 -7.93
N VAL A 85 -7.89 -5.77 -7.02
CA VAL A 85 -7.78 -6.67 -5.85
C VAL A 85 -7.59 -8.12 -6.29
N HIS A 86 -8.35 -8.58 -7.28
CA HIS A 86 -8.19 -9.91 -7.86
C HIS A 86 -6.78 -10.13 -8.43
N GLN A 87 -6.28 -9.18 -9.20
CA GLN A 87 -4.93 -9.22 -9.77
C GLN A 87 -3.85 -9.32 -8.68
N VAL A 88 -3.95 -8.48 -7.64
CA VAL A 88 -3.00 -8.46 -6.53
C VAL A 88 -3.01 -9.78 -5.77
N LEU A 89 -4.17 -10.29 -5.40
CA LEU A 89 -4.29 -11.57 -4.68
C LEU A 89 -3.80 -12.76 -5.50
N SER A 90 -4.04 -12.75 -6.80
CA SER A 90 -3.53 -13.75 -7.74
C SER A 90 -2.00 -13.70 -7.83
N ALA A 91 -1.41 -12.50 -7.93
CA ALA A 91 0.04 -12.30 -7.94
C ALA A 91 0.70 -12.72 -6.62
N VAL A 92 0.02 -12.49 -5.51
CA VAL A 92 0.44 -12.98 -4.17
C VAL A 92 0.48 -14.50 -4.15
N ARG A 93 -0.57 -15.18 -4.60
CA ARG A 93 -0.62 -16.65 -4.59
C ARG A 93 0.42 -17.28 -5.52
N MET A 94 0.81 -16.59 -6.59
CA MET A 94 1.94 -17.01 -7.43
C MET A 94 3.29 -16.96 -6.68
N GLN A 95 3.46 -16.03 -5.73
CA GLN A 95 4.68 -15.94 -4.90
C GLN A 95 4.62 -16.86 -3.68
N ASN A 96 3.44 -17.01 -3.07
CA ASN A 96 3.18 -17.89 -1.93
C ASN A 96 1.99 -18.81 -2.23
N PRO A 97 2.22 -20.03 -2.76
CA PRO A 97 1.15 -20.98 -3.09
C PRO A 97 0.32 -21.45 -1.88
N HIS A 98 0.84 -21.26 -0.66
CA HIS A 98 0.15 -21.65 0.58
C HIS A 98 -0.73 -20.54 1.16
N PHE A 99 -0.70 -19.34 0.56
CA PHE A 99 -1.50 -18.22 1.02
C PHE A 99 -3.00 -18.55 0.89
N LEU A 100 -3.75 -18.47 2.00
CA LEU A 100 -5.19 -18.71 2.09
C LEU A 100 -5.60 -20.06 1.50
N ARG A 101 -5.21 -21.15 2.15
CA ARG A 101 -5.56 -22.54 1.75
C ARG A 101 -6.43 -23.27 2.77
N ASP A 102 -6.71 -22.63 3.91
CA ASP A 102 -7.52 -23.22 4.97
C ASP A 102 -9.02 -22.95 4.74
N ASP A 103 -9.89 -23.80 5.27
CA ASP A 103 -11.34 -23.67 5.18
C ASP A 103 -11.88 -22.58 6.13
N MET A 104 -11.63 -21.32 5.79
CA MET A 104 -12.02 -20.16 6.57
C MET A 104 -12.60 -19.03 5.72
N ASP A 105 -13.67 -18.42 6.19
CA ASP A 105 -14.04 -17.08 5.73
C ASP A 105 -12.96 -16.10 6.18
N VAL A 106 -12.57 -15.20 5.29
CA VAL A 106 -11.59 -14.16 5.53
C VAL A 106 -12.27 -12.79 5.35
N PHE A 107 -12.16 -11.95 6.36
CA PHE A 107 -12.70 -10.59 6.35
C PHE A 107 -11.54 -9.61 6.37
N VAL A 108 -11.37 -8.86 5.30
CA VAL A 108 -10.34 -7.83 5.16
C VAL A 108 -10.99 -6.46 5.22
N GLU A 109 -10.51 -5.62 6.11
CA GLU A 109 -10.87 -4.21 6.16
C GLU A 109 -9.62 -3.36 6.00
N THR A 110 -9.58 -2.50 4.97
CA THR A 110 -8.53 -1.49 4.78
C THR A 110 -9.07 -0.11 5.11
N LYS A 111 -8.25 0.72 5.78
CA LYS A 111 -8.62 2.10 6.07
C LYS A 111 -7.47 3.02 5.69
N ILE A 112 -7.76 4.01 4.84
CA ILE A 112 -6.85 5.09 4.47
C ILE A 112 -7.07 6.25 5.45
N GLU A 113 -5.98 6.88 5.92
CA GLU A 113 -5.99 7.99 6.87
C GLU A 113 -5.87 9.36 6.20
N PHE A 114 -5.77 9.40 4.88
CA PHE A 114 -5.64 10.63 4.09
C PHE A 114 -6.58 10.59 2.87
N PRO A 115 -6.99 11.74 2.34
CA PRO A 115 -7.74 11.81 1.10
C PRO A 115 -6.97 11.19 -0.07
N LEU A 116 -7.64 10.39 -0.91
CA LEU A 116 -7.00 9.67 -2.03
C LEU A 116 -6.30 10.61 -3.02
N GLU A 117 -6.85 11.80 -3.20
CA GLU A 117 -6.34 12.86 -4.09
C GLU A 117 -5.04 13.49 -3.61
N TRP A 118 -4.60 13.23 -2.37
CA TRP A 118 -3.33 13.75 -1.87
C TRP A 118 -2.09 13.09 -2.48
N GLY A 119 -2.26 11.98 -3.19
CA GLY A 119 -1.16 11.33 -3.88
C GLY A 119 -0.09 10.71 -2.98
N LEU A 120 -0.43 10.44 -1.72
CA LEU A 120 0.50 9.90 -0.71
C LEU A 120 0.77 8.40 -0.85
N GLY A 121 0.45 7.78 -2.00
CA GLY A 121 0.85 6.42 -2.30
C GLY A 121 -0.10 5.33 -1.76
N SER A 122 -1.42 5.55 -1.83
CA SER A 122 -2.43 4.58 -1.38
C SER A 122 -2.28 3.19 -1.99
N SER A 123 -1.92 3.08 -3.27
CA SER A 123 -1.68 1.80 -3.92
C SER A 123 -0.47 1.06 -3.34
N SER A 124 0.59 1.79 -3.00
CA SER A 124 1.82 1.20 -2.45
C SER A 124 1.64 0.75 -1.02
N THR A 125 0.93 1.53 -0.18
CA THR A 125 0.57 1.12 1.18
C THR A 125 -0.33 -0.12 1.17
N PHE A 126 -1.26 -0.19 0.20
CA PHE A 126 -2.10 -1.35 -0.03
C PHE A 126 -1.28 -2.61 -0.37
N LEU A 127 -0.39 -2.51 -1.36
CA LEU A 127 0.47 -3.63 -1.77
C LEU A 127 1.41 -4.07 -0.64
N TYR A 128 1.96 -3.11 0.11
CA TYR A 128 2.83 -3.41 1.24
C TYR A 128 2.09 -4.19 2.35
N ASN A 129 0.89 -3.75 2.72
CA ASN A 129 0.08 -4.44 3.73
C ASN A 129 -0.28 -5.88 3.30
N ILE A 130 -0.67 -6.07 2.05
CA ILE A 130 -0.96 -7.42 1.52
C ILE A 130 0.31 -8.27 1.49
N ALA A 131 1.45 -7.70 1.10
CA ALA A 131 2.71 -8.43 1.06
C ALA A 131 3.14 -8.91 2.45
N GLN A 132 2.96 -8.08 3.49
CA GLN A 132 3.17 -8.49 4.88
C GLN A 132 2.24 -9.63 5.28
N TRP A 133 0.94 -9.49 5.00
CA TRP A 133 -0.07 -10.51 5.31
C TRP A 133 0.26 -11.85 4.66
N ALA A 134 0.72 -11.82 3.44
CA ALA A 134 0.98 -13.02 2.65
C ALA A 134 2.42 -13.54 2.75
N TYR A 135 3.31 -12.87 3.49
CA TYR A 135 4.74 -13.20 3.59
C TYR A 135 5.44 -13.28 2.22
N VAL A 136 5.18 -12.29 1.36
CA VAL A 136 5.79 -12.17 0.03
C VAL A 136 6.60 -10.87 -0.12
N SER A 137 7.43 -10.78 -1.17
CA SER A 137 8.17 -9.57 -1.47
C SER A 137 7.24 -8.46 -1.98
N PRO A 138 7.13 -7.30 -1.30
CA PRO A 138 6.31 -6.20 -1.77
C PRO A 138 6.83 -5.58 -3.06
N PHE A 139 8.15 -5.60 -3.30
CA PHE A 139 8.76 -5.11 -4.55
C PHE A 139 8.43 -6.00 -5.74
N GLU A 140 8.47 -7.34 -5.56
CA GLU A 140 8.07 -8.26 -6.62
C GLU A 140 6.56 -8.20 -6.88
N LEU A 141 5.76 -8.01 -5.83
CA LEU A 141 4.32 -7.82 -5.96
C LEU A 141 4.01 -6.55 -6.75
N MET A 142 4.65 -5.43 -6.41
CA MET A 142 4.52 -4.17 -7.14
C MET A 142 4.92 -4.33 -8.62
N LYS A 143 6.05 -4.96 -8.90
CA LYS A 143 6.54 -5.19 -10.27
C LYS A 143 5.55 -5.98 -11.13
N LYS A 144 4.83 -6.93 -10.53
CA LYS A 144 3.83 -7.78 -11.21
C LYS A 144 2.46 -7.12 -11.35
N THR A 145 2.20 -6.03 -10.65
CA THR A 145 0.89 -5.37 -10.61
C THR A 145 0.91 -3.96 -11.18
N ILE A 146 1.40 -2.98 -10.43
CA ILE A 146 1.36 -1.56 -10.81
C ILE A 146 2.65 -1.04 -11.44
N GLY A 147 3.76 -1.77 -11.30
CA GLY A 147 5.07 -1.30 -11.74
C GLY A 147 5.62 -0.16 -10.88
N GLY A 148 6.57 0.59 -11.44
CA GLY A 148 7.16 1.76 -10.78
C GLY A 148 8.59 1.52 -10.30
N SER A 149 9.16 2.53 -9.60
CA SER A 149 10.54 2.48 -9.11
C SER A 149 10.68 1.68 -7.82
N GLY A 150 9.67 1.72 -6.95
CA GLY A 150 9.64 1.06 -5.65
C GLY A 150 9.97 1.96 -4.46
N TYR A 151 10.28 3.25 -4.65
CA TYR A 151 10.56 4.15 -3.52
C TYR A 151 9.34 4.27 -2.58
N ASP A 152 8.15 4.26 -3.12
CA ASP A 152 6.88 4.30 -2.37
C ASP A 152 6.66 3.02 -1.55
N ILE A 153 7.03 1.85 -2.07
CA ILE A 153 7.08 0.60 -1.29
C ILE A 153 8.14 0.69 -0.17
N ALA A 154 9.31 1.29 -0.46
CA ALA A 154 10.33 1.51 0.54
C ALA A 154 9.83 2.46 1.65
N CYS A 155 9.13 3.55 1.29
CA CYS A 155 8.51 4.45 2.27
C CYS A 155 7.41 3.76 3.10
N ALA A 156 6.59 2.91 2.49
CA ALA A 156 5.50 2.23 3.19
C ALA A 156 6.00 1.39 4.38
N GLN A 157 7.23 0.90 4.34
CA GLN A 157 7.86 0.12 5.40
C GLN A 157 8.83 0.91 6.29
N ALA A 158 9.20 2.13 5.90
CA ALA A 158 10.18 2.94 6.63
C ALA A 158 9.51 3.77 7.72
N MET A 159 10.24 3.99 8.83
CA MET A 159 9.83 4.85 9.95
C MET A 159 10.55 6.20 9.94
N ARG A 160 11.47 6.41 9.00
CA ARG A 160 12.35 7.60 8.90
C ARG A 160 12.58 7.93 7.43
N PRO A 161 12.97 9.17 7.10
CA PRO A 161 13.37 9.54 5.74
C PRO A 161 14.34 8.54 5.13
N ILE A 162 14.19 8.28 3.83
CA ILE A 162 15.01 7.31 3.11
C ILE A 162 15.71 7.94 1.93
N ARG A 163 16.94 7.51 1.70
CA ARG A 163 17.64 7.65 0.43
C ARG A 163 17.37 6.39 -0.37
N PHE A 164 16.85 6.56 -1.57
CA PHE A 164 16.45 5.46 -2.45
C PHE A 164 17.15 5.57 -3.80
N GLN A 165 17.53 4.45 -4.37
CA GLN A 165 18.07 4.35 -5.71
C GLN A 165 17.75 2.99 -6.34
N ARG A 166 17.62 2.93 -7.65
CA ARG A 166 17.61 1.66 -8.39
C ARG A 166 19.02 1.38 -8.93
N VAL A 167 19.62 0.29 -8.46
CA VAL A 167 20.91 -0.19 -8.95
C VAL A 167 20.68 -1.52 -9.66
N GLU A 168 21.05 -1.62 -10.93
CA GLU A 168 20.80 -2.81 -11.77
C GLU A 168 19.32 -3.27 -11.73
N ASN A 169 18.39 -2.32 -11.81
CA ASN A 169 16.94 -2.54 -11.69
C ASN A 169 16.47 -3.13 -10.36
N LYS A 170 17.29 -3.12 -9.33
CA LYS A 170 16.92 -3.54 -7.96
C LYS A 170 16.77 -2.33 -7.05
N PRO A 171 15.73 -2.25 -6.24
CA PRO A 171 15.58 -1.20 -5.25
C PRO A 171 16.66 -1.35 -4.17
N GLN A 172 17.35 -0.26 -3.89
CA GLN A 172 18.25 -0.12 -2.76
C GLN A 172 17.84 1.13 -1.98
N TRP A 173 17.76 1.03 -0.68
CA TRP A 173 17.40 2.15 0.16
C TRP A 173 17.99 2.00 1.56
N GLU A 174 18.18 3.13 2.20
CA GLU A 174 18.62 3.23 3.58
C GLU A 174 17.94 4.41 4.26
N THR A 175 17.79 4.35 5.57
CA THR A 175 17.28 5.47 6.35
C THR A 175 18.34 6.55 6.49
N VAL A 176 17.92 7.81 6.42
CA VAL A 176 18.78 8.97 6.58
C VAL A 176 18.18 9.96 7.58
N ASP A 177 19.04 10.79 8.16
CA ASP A 177 18.59 11.92 8.95
C ASP A 177 18.25 13.07 8.00
N PHE A 178 17.03 13.57 8.11
CA PHE A 178 16.57 14.75 7.37
C PHE A 178 15.81 15.65 8.31
N ASP A 179 16.55 16.60 8.90
CA ASP A 179 16.02 17.60 9.85
C ASP A 179 16.50 19.02 9.46
N PRO A 180 16.02 19.56 8.32
CA PRO A 180 16.43 20.86 7.87
C PRO A 180 15.90 21.96 8.80
N SER A 181 16.69 23.03 9.02
CA SER A 181 16.29 24.16 9.86
C SER A 181 15.03 24.90 9.38
N PHE A 182 14.64 24.69 8.12
CA PHE A 182 13.47 25.28 7.48
C PHE A 182 12.26 24.32 7.38
N LYS A 183 12.28 23.18 8.08
CA LYS A 183 11.21 22.15 7.97
C LYS A 183 9.80 22.69 8.26
N GLU A 184 9.68 23.66 9.18
CA GLU A 184 8.41 24.31 9.52
C GLU A 184 7.85 25.19 8.39
N ASN A 185 8.67 25.52 7.38
CA ASN A 185 8.32 26.32 6.22
C ASN A 185 8.12 25.48 4.95
N ILE A 186 8.08 24.17 5.07
CA ILE A 186 7.79 23.26 3.94
C ILE A 186 6.30 22.98 3.92
N TYR A 187 5.67 23.18 2.78
CA TYR A 187 4.25 22.92 2.56
C TYR A 187 4.07 21.98 1.35
N LEU A 188 3.15 21.04 1.48
CA LEU A 188 2.62 20.26 0.36
C LEU A 188 1.39 20.98 -0.19
N SER A 189 1.45 21.43 -1.43
CA SER A 189 0.30 22.00 -2.14
C SER A 189 -0.41 20.91 -2.94
N ILE A 190 -1.73 20.85 -2.84
CA ILE A 190 -2.58 19.88 -3.51
C ILE A 190 -3.39 20.60 -4.59
N GLU A 191 -3.69 19.92 -5.70
CA GLU A 191 -4.39 20.50 -6.86
C GLU A 191 -5.70 21.23 -6.53
N ASN A 192 -6.39 20.84 -5.47
CA ASN A 192 -7.61 21.52 -5.01
C ASN A 192 -7.36 22.84 -4.26
N GLY A 193 -6.11 23.30 -4.16
CA GLY A 193 -5.70 24.51 -3.46
C GLY A 193 -5.51 24.34 -1.94
N SER A 194 -5.64 23.13 -1.42
CA SER A 194 -5.32 22.84 -0.02
C SER A 194 -3.81 22.78 0.18
N GLU A 195 -3.33 23.34 1.29
CA GLU A 195 -1.94 23.25 1.70
C GLU A 195 -1.81 22.53 3.04
N ILE A 196 -0.83 21.64 3.13
CA ILE A 196 -0.53 20.90 4.35
C ILE A 196 0.89 21.22 4.78
N ASN A 197 1.05 21.65 6.02
CA ASN A 197 2.39 21.87 6.57
C ASN A 197 3.14 20.54 6.68
N TYR A 198 4.36 20.50 6.20
CA TYR A 198 5.25 19.35 6.21
C TYR A 198 5.40 18.73 7.62
N SER A 199 5.60 19.55 8.67
CA SER A 199 5.78 19.08 10.04
C SER A 199 4.58 18.30 10.61
N LYS A 200 3.42 18.37 9.95
CA LYS A 200 2.24 17.57 10.30
C LYS A 200 2.16 16.23 9.60
N LEU A 201 3.00 16.01 8.58
CA LEU A 201 3.00 14.81 7.74
C LEU A 201 4.17 13.87 8.03
N ILE A 202 5.21 14.36 8.71
CA ILE A 202 6.46 13.60 8.93
C ILE A 202 6.73 13.41 10.43
#